data_c85e403da01196753adf6c540976202c
#
_entry.id   c85e403da01196753adf6c540976202c
#
_cell.length_a   1.000
_cell.length_b   1.000
_cell.length_c   1.000
_cell.angle_alpha   90.00
_cell.angle_beta   90.00
_cell.angle_gamma   90.00
#
_symmetry.space_group_name_H-M   'P 1'
#
loop_
_entity.id
_entity.type
_entity.pdbx_description
1 polymer ?
#
loop_
_entity_poly.entity_id
_entity_poly.type
_entity_poly.pdbx_seq_one_letter_code
_entity_poly.pdbx_strand_id
1 'polypeptide(L)'
;MPNRPEPPPWGALITSSMRAAQLSAREAARRAGISEGRWRQITGGYQVVSAGVYAPVHGPAATLARMAAVVGVTPAQLRQAGRADAARALDAVPAQVAAGDEVLQRVRQMDTDEARELLAAIAVQLGIKLPAGHAADHERQYGT
;
A
#
# COMPACT_ATOMS: atom_id res chain seq x y z
N MET A 1 15.72 15.45 -29.40
CA MET A 1 15.32 14.49 -28.37
C MET A 1 14.15 15.05 -27.58
N PRO A 2 13.02 14.36 -27.51
CA PRO A 2 11.95 14.84 -26.65
C PRO A 2 12.44 14.86 -25.21
N ASN A 3 12.32 16.01 -24.56
CA ASN A 3 12.71 16.17 -23.19
C ASN A 3 11.76 15.38 -22.28
N ARG A 4 12.25 14.26 -21.74
CA ARG A 4 11.55 13.56 -20.69
C ARG A 4 11.40 14.51 -19.50
N PRO A 5 10.18 14.73 -18.97
CA PRO A 5 10.01 15.58 -17.80
C PRO A 5 10.84 15.11 -16.62
N GLU A 6 11.37 16.04 -15.85
CA GLU A 6 12.07 15.71 -14.61
C GLU A 6 11.07 15.17 -13.58
N PRO A 7 11.50 14.20 -12.75
CA PRO A 7 10.64 13.74 -11.66
C PRO A 7 10.27 14.89 -10.72
N PRO A 8 9.02 14.97 -10.29
CA PRO A 8 8.63 15.95 -9.28
C PRO A 8 9.30 15.66 -7.93
N PRO A 9 9.38 16.63 -7.01
CA PRO A 9 10.03 16.42 -5.72
C PRO A 9 9.53 15.20 -4.95
N TRP A 10 8.21 14.97 -4.95
CA TRP A 10 7.65 13.78 -4.29
C TRP A 10 8.03 12.48 -5.00
N GLY A 11 8.13 12.49 -6.30
CA GLY A 11 8.54 11.32 -7.07
C GLY A 11 10.00 10.95 -6.83
N ALA A 12 10.89 11.94 -6.82
CA ALA A 12 12.30 11.76 -6.48
C ALA A 12 12.47 11.24 -5.05
N LEU A 13 11.70 11.78 -4.10
CA LEU A 13 11.71 11.36 -2.70
C LEU A 13 11.30 9.89 -2.55
N ILE A 14 10.19 9.49 -3.18
CA ILE A 14 9.71 8.11 -3.14
C ILE A 14 10.71 7.15 -3.79
N THR A 15 11.29 7.53 -4.94
CA THR A 15 12.26 6.69 -5.63
C THR A 15 13.53 6.50 -4.79
N SER A 16 14.05 7.56 -4.18
CA SER A 16 15.25 7.47 -3.33
C SER A 16 14.97 6.66 -2.07
N SER A 17 13.82 6.83 -1.45
CA SER A 17 13.40 6.05 -0.27
C SER A 17 13.17 4.57 -0.62
N MET A 18 12.59 4.29 -1.78
CA MET A 18 12.42 2.93 -2.29
C MET A 18 13.77 2.22 -2.44
N ARG A 19 14.76 2.91 -3.02
CA ARG A 19 16.13 2.37 -3.18
C ARG A 19 16.80 2.13 -1.83
N ALA A 20 16.64 3.07 -0.90
CA ALA A 20 17.17 2.92 0.46
C ALA A 20 16.55 1.73 1.20
N ALA A 21 15.28 1.43 0.93
CA ALA A 21 14.58 0.26 1.45
C ALA A 21 14.89 -1.03 0.69
N GLN A 22 15.72 -0.97 -0.35
CA GLN A 22 16.09 -2.10 -1.21
C GLN A 22 14.89 -2.78 -1.88
N LEU A 23 13.88 -1.98 -2.23
CA LEU A 23 12.69 -2.44 -2.94
C LEU A 23 12.81 -2.12 -4.43
N SER A 24 12.38 -3.08 -5.27
CA SER A 24 12.15 -2.79 -6.68
C SER A 24 10.83 -2.03 -6.85
N ALA A 25 10.69 -1.32 -7.97
CA ALA A 25 9.44 -0.64 -8.30
C ALA A 25 8.26 -1.63 -8.38
N ARG A 26 8.52 -2.84 -8.89
CA ARG A 26 7.52 -3.91 -8.96
C ARG A 26 7.04 -4.35 -7.58
N GLU A 27 7.95 -4.59 -6.67
CA GLU A 27 7.62 -5.03 -5.30
C GLU A 27 6.95 -3.90 -4.51
N ALA A 28 7.47 -2.67 -4.63
CA ALA A 28 6.88 -1.50 -3.97
C ALA A 28 5.45 -1.25 -4.47
N ALA A 29 5.22 -1.31 -5.78
CA ALA A 29 3.89 -1.16 -6.37
C ALA A 29 2.93 -2.25 -5.87
N ARG A 30 3.39 -3.49 -5.82
CA ARG A 30 2.59 -4.60 -5.29
C ARG A 30 2.15 -4.35 -3.86
N ARG A 31 3.06 -3.88 -3.01
CA ARG A 31 2.76 -3.56 -1.60
C ARG A 31 1.80 -2.37 -1.47
N ALA A 32 1.90 -1.40 -2.38
CA ALA A 32 0.98 -0.25 -2.41
C ALA A 32 -0.39 -0.57 -3.05
N GLY A 33 -0.54 -1.76 -3.64
CA GLY A 33 -1.79 -2.16 -4.27
C GLY A 33 -2.05 -1.52 -5.62
N ILE A 34 -0.99 -1.13 -6.35
CA ILE A 34 -1.07 -0.55 -7.70
C ILE A 34 -0.16 -1.30 -8.66
N SER A 35 -0.35 -1.07 -9.98
CA SER A 35 0.54 -1.66 -10.98
C SER A 35 1.92 -0.99 -10.96
N GLU A 36 2.94 -1.72 -11.43
CA GLU A 36 4.28 -1.16 -11.62
C GLU A 36 4.26 0.04 -12.57
N GLY A 37 3.49 -0.04 -13.65
CA GLY A 37 3.32 1.06 -14.59
C GLY A 37 2.75 2.31 -13.92
N ARG A 38 1.75 2.15 -13.07
CA ARG A 38 1.17 3.25 -12.32
C ARG A 38 2.17 3.85 -11.32
N TRP A 39 2.92 3.01 -10.63
CA TRP A 39 4.00 3.45 -9.75
C TRP A 39 4.99 4.36 -10.49
N ARG A 40 5.45 3.92 -11.65
CA ARG A 40 6.40 4.68 -12.47
C ARG A 40 5.82 5.98 -13.00
N GLN A 41 4.55 6.01 -13.39
CA GLN A 41 3.88 7.23 -13.82
C GLN A 41 3.81 8.27 -12.70
N ILE A 42 3.46 7.85 -11.50
CA ILE A 42 3.34 8.74 -10.35
C ILE A 42 4.72 9.24 -9.92
N THR A 43 5.72 8.38 -9.79
CA THR A 43 7.07 8.79 -9.39
C THR A 43 7.77 9.62 -10.45
N GLY A 44 7.51 9.35 -11.72
CA GLY A 44 8.05 10.14 -12.82
C GLY A 44 7.30 11.44 -13.06
N GLY A 45 6.05 11.53 -12.63
CA GLY A 45 5.20 12.71 -12.80
C GLY A 45 4.62 12.87 -14.19
N TYR A 46 4.69 11.85 -15.03
CA TYR A 46 4.16 11.90 -16.40
C TYR A 46 3.74 10.51 -16.89
N GLN A 47 2.90 10.54 -17.92
CA GLN A 47 2.60 9.35 -18.72
C GLN A 47 2.87 9.66 -20.19
N VAL A 48 3.24 8.65 -20.95
CA VAL A 48 3.43 8.76 -22.38
C VAL A 48 2.07 8.63 -23.07
N VAL A 49 1.63 9.68 -23.78
CA VAL A 49 0.36 9.67 -24.51
C VAL A 49 0.59 9.21 -25.94
N SER A 50 1.67 9.69 -26.55
CA SER A 50 2.14 9.26 -27.89
C SER A 50 3.63 9.51 -28.00
N ALA A 51 4.25 9.11 -29.09
CA ALA A 51 5.68 9.28 -29.28
C ALA A 51 6.09 10.75 -29.08
N GLY A 52 6.92 11.03 -28.07
CA GLY A 52 7.39 12.36 -27.74
C GLY A 52 6.37 13.26 -27.04
N VAL A 53 5.17 12.77 -26.72
CA VAL A 53 4.13 13.55 -26.03
C VAL A 53 3.93 12.98 -24.61
N TYR A 54 4.14 13.84 -23.62
CA TYR A 54 4.02 13.51 -22.21
C TYR A 54 2.89 14.30 -21.57
N ALA A 55 2.04 13.62 -20.80
CA ALA A 55 1.01 14.26 -20.00
C ALA A 55 1.39 14.21 -18.52
N PRO A 56 1.17 15.29 -17.75
CA PRO A 56 1.51 15.30 -16.33
C PRO A 56 0.66 14.32 -15.55
N VAL A 57 1.27 13.66 -14.55
CA VAL A 57 0.58 12.76 -13.62
C VAL A 57 0.97 13.18 -12.21
N HIS A 58 -0.02 13.57 -11.41
CA HIS A 58 0.20 14.00 -10.02
C HIS A 58 -0.05 12.88 -9.02
N GLY A 59 -0.84 11.89 -9.37
CA GLY A 59 -1.26 10.83 -8.48
C GLY A 59 -2.25 11.32 -7.41
N PRO A 60 -3.32 10.56 -7.13
CA PRO A 60 -4.24 10.90 -6.05
C PRO A 60 -3.54 10.91 -4.69
N ALA A 61 -3.97 11.78 -3.79
CA ALA A 61 -3.39 11.91 -2.45
C ALA A 61 -3.35 10.56 -1.69
N ALA A 62 -4.45 9.82 -1.73
CA ALA A 62 -4.53 8.50 -1.07
C ALA A 62 -3.55 7.49 -1.66
N THR A 63 -3.37 7.48 -2.97
CA THR A 63 -2.41 6.58 -3.64
C THR A 63 -0.98 6.94 -3.26
N LEU A 64 -0.63 8.22 -3.32
CA LEU A 64 0.71 8.69 -2.95
C LEU A 64 1.01 8.41 -1.47
N ALA A 65 0.01 8.55 -0.60
CA ALA A 65 0.15 8.20 0.82
C ALA A 65 0.49 6.72 1.02
N ARG A 66 -0.17 5.83 0.30
CA ARG A 66 0.13 4.39 0.34
C ARG A 66 1.54 4.09 -0.18
N MET A 67 1.94 4.74 -1.26
CA MET A 67 3.29 4.63 -1.80
C MET A 67 4.34 5.09 -0.78
N ALA A 68 4.10 6.23 -0.14
CA ALA A 68 4.96 6.77 0.90
C ALA A 68 5.08 5.83 2.10
N ALA A 69 3.97 5.25 2.55
CA ALA A 69 3.96 4.29 3.65
C ALA A 69 4.80 3.06 3.36
N VAL A 70 4.76 2.55 2.13
CA VAL A 70 5.53 1.36 1.71
C VAL A 70 7.03 1.61 1.79
N VAL A 71 7.50 2.81 1.45
CA VAL A 71 8.92 3.13 1.37
C VAL A 71 9.45 3.91 2.58
N GLY A 72 8.59 4.17 3.57
CA GLY A 72 9.00 4.86 4.80
C GLY A 72 9.12 6.37 4.69
N VAL A 73 8.47 7.00 3.72
CA VAL A 73 8.40 8.46 3.60
C VAL A 73 7.42 9.00 4.64
N THR A 74 7.86 10.02 5.37
CA THR A 74 7.06 10.64 6.44
C THR A 74 6.12 11.73 5.90
N PRO A 75 5.04 12.06 6.64
CA PRO A 75 4.18 13.18 6.28
C PRO A 75 4.94 14.51 6.16
N ALA A 76 5.90 14.77 7.05
CA ALA A 76 6.73 15.98 7.00
C ALA A 76 7.52 16.07 5.68
N GLN A 77 8.09 14.95 5.23
CA GLN A 77 8.80 14.88 3.95
C GLN A 77 7.87 15.15 2.76
N LEU A 78 6.65 14.63 2.79
CA LEU A 78 5.66 14.89 1.73
C LEU A 78 5.26 16.36 1.70
N ARG A 79 5.10 17.01 2.84
CA ARG A 79 4.81 18.45 2.91
C ARG A 79 5.95 19.26 2.30
N GLN A 80 7.20 18.93 2.62
CA GLN A 80 8.38 19.57 2.03
C GLN A 80 8.47 19.37 0.52
N ALA A 81 7.98 18.23 0.04
CA ALA A 81 7.95 17.91 -1.39
C ALA A 81 6.74 18.51 -2.13
N GLY A 82 5.92 19.32 -1.45
CA GLY A 82 4.78 19.99 -2.05
C GLY A 82 3.51 19.15 -2.12
N ARG A 83 3.41 18.07 -1.34
CA ARG A 83 2.25 17.18 -1.32
C ARG A 83 1.62 17.12 0.07
N ALA A 84 1.18 18.27 0.57
CA ALA A 84 0.47 18.38 1.84
C ALA A 84 -0.83 17.56 1.87
N ASP A 85 -1.50 17.40 0.72
CA ASP A 85 -2.67 16.55 0.55
C ASP A 85 -2.37 15.08 0.84
N ALA A 86 -1.28 14.56 0.28
CA ALA A 86 -0.82 13.20 0.52
C ALA A 86 -0.32 13.02 1.96
N ALA A 87 0.32 14.05 2.53
CA ALA A 87 0.74 14.05 3.92
C ALA A 87 -0.44 13.87 4.87
N ARG A 88 -1.52 14.59 4.64
CA ARG A 88 -2.76 14.45 5.43
C ARG A 88 -3.37 13.06 5.28
N ALA A 89 -3.38 12.52 4.07
CA ALA A 89 -3.86 11.16 3.84
C ALA A 89 -2.99 10.13 4.56
N LEU A 90 -1.68 10.34 4.58
CA LEU A 90 -0.73 9.47 5.30
C LEU A 90 -0.93 9.54 6.82
N ASP A 91 -1.18 10.73 7.38
CA ASP A 91 -1.51 10.89 8.79
C ASP A 91 -2.76 10.11 9.20
N ALA A 92 -3.73 9.97 8.30
CA ALA A 92 -4.96 9.23 8.55
C ALA A 92 -4.82 7.70 8.44
N VAL A 93 -3.82 7.22 7.67
CA VAL A 93 -3.65 5.79 7.32
C VAL A 93 -2.64 5.04 8.20
N PRO A 94 -1.60 5.66 8.80
CA PRO A 94 -0.45 4.93 9.34
C PRO A 94 -0.78 3.88 10.39
N ALA A 95 -1.74 4.17 11.26
CA ALA A 95 -2.11 3.24 12.32
C ALA A 95 -2.70 1.93 11.79
N GLN A 96 -3.43 1.98 10.68
CA GLN A 96 -4.03 0.80 10.07
C GLN A 96 -3.01 -0.05 9.31
N VAL A 97 -2.07 0.58 8.60
CA VAL A 97 -1.03 -0.13 7.85
C VAL A 97 -0.03 -0.77 8.82
N ALA A 98 0.44 -0.04 9.83
CA ALA A 98 1.33 -0.58 10.85
C ALA A 98 0.66 -1.70 11.65
N ALA A 99 -0.59 -1.54 12.05
CA ALA A 99 -1.36 -2.57 12.74
C ALA A 99 -1.56 -3.81 11.86
N GLY A 100 -1.74 -3.64 10.55
CA GLY A 100 -1.86 -4.74 9.60
C GLY A 100 -0.59 -5.58 9.51
N ASP A 101 0.58 -4.95 9.43
CA ASP A 101 1.87 -5.65 9.39
C ASP A 101 2.18 -6.36 10.71
N GLU A 102 1.94 -5.74 11.84
CA GLU A 102 2.11 -6.35 13.16
C GLU A 102 1.18 -7.55 13.34
N VAL A 103 -0.06 -7.42 12.93
CA VAL A 103 -1.06 -8.50 12.99
C VAL A 103 -0.63 -9.67 12.10
N LEU A 104 -0.17 -9.42 10.87
CA LEU A 104 0.31 -10.46 9.98
C LEU A 104 1.53 -11.19 10.55
N GLN A 105 2.49 -10.48 11.13
CA GLN A 105 3.64 -11.08 11.78
C GLN A 105 3.25 -11.93 12.97
N ARG A 106 2.33 -11.44 13.79
CA ARG A 106 1.81 -12.16 14.95
C ARG A 106 1.06 -13.42 14.53
N VAL A 107 0.24 -13.35 13.49
CA VAL A 107 -0.48 -14.51 12.94
C VAL A 107 0.47 -15.57 12.42
N ARG A 108 1.60 -15.19 11.81
CA ARG A 108 2.62 -16.15 11.34
C ARG A 108 3.34 -16.87 12.48
N GLN A 109 3.38 -16.28 13.66
CA GLN A 109 4.02 -16.86 14.84
C GLN A 109 3.02 -17.64 15.73
N MET A 110 1.74 -17.53 15.48
CA MET A 110 0.70 -18.21 16.21
C MET A 110 0.45 -19.62 15.67
N ASP A 111 -0.02 -20.52 16.54
CA ASP A 111 -0.57 -21.76 16.05
C ASP A 111 -1.92 -21.52 15.34
N THR A 112 -2.42 -22.55 14.66
CA THR A 112 -3.58 -22.41 13.76
C THR A 112 -4.85 -21.99 14.51
N ASP A 113 -5.05 -22.47 15.73
CA ASP A 113 -6.26 -22.18 16.50
C ASP A 113 -6.26 -20.76 17.04
N GLU A 114 -5.13 -20.29 17.55
CA GLU A 114 -4.94 -18.90 17.98
C GLU A 114 -5.12 -17.91 16.82
N ALA A 115 -4.59 -18.25 15.65
CA ALA A 115 -4.73 -17.44 14.45
C ALA A 115 -6.20 -17.32 14.02
N ARG A 116 -6.97 -18.41 14.09
CA ARG A 116 -8.40 -18.39 13.77
C ARG A 116 -9.21 -17.53 14.73
N GLU A 117 -8.93 -17.62 16.02
CA GLU A 117 -9.60 -16.78 17.03
C GLU A 117 -9.32 -15.31 16.81
N LEU A 118 -8.06 -14.95 16.53
CA LEU A 118 -7.67 -13.57 16.26
C LEU A 118 -8.33 -13.04 15.00
N LEU A 119 -8.34 -13.82 13.92
CA LEU A 119 -8.98 -13.41 12.66
C LEU A 119 -10.50 -13.27 12.83
N ALA A 120 -11.14 -14.14 13.60
CA ALA A 120 -12.56 -14.02 13.89
C ALA A 120 -12.87 -12.75 14.68
N ALA A 121 -12.05 -12.41 15.68
CA ALA A 121 -12.22 -11.19 16.47
C ALA A 121 -12.05 -9.95 15.62
N ILE A 122 -11.05 -9.91 14.73
CA ILE A 122 -10.82 -8.80 13.80
C ILE A 122 -11.99 -8.68 12.82
N ALA A 123 -12.48 -9.78 12.28
CA ALA A 123 -13.63 -9.79 11.37
C ALA A 123 -14.88 -9.21 12.03
N VAL A 124 -15.14 -9.54 13.28
CA VAL A 124 -16.26 -8.99 14.05
C VAL A 124 -16.11 -7.47 14.21
N GLN A 125 -14.91 -6.98 14.55
CA GLN A 125 -14.65 -5.55 14.70
C GLN A 125 -14.83 -4.78 13.39
N LEU A 126 -14.47 -5.39 12.26
CA LEU A 126 -14.58 -4.77 10.95
C LEU A 126 -15.96 -4.95 10.30
N GLY A 127 -16.87 -5.69 10.96
CA GLY A 127 -18.18 -5.98 10.39
C GLY A 127 -18.14 -6.95 9.20
N ILE A 128 -17.04 -7.67 9.04
CA ILE A 128 -16.90 -8.66 7.97
C ILE A 128 -17.55 -9.97 8.43
N LYS A 129 -18.49 -10.49 7.63
CA LYS A 129 -19.02 -11.83 7.85
C LYS A 129 -18.01 -12.85 7.33
N LEU A 130 -17.34 -13.53 8.25
CA LEU A 130 -16.62 -14.74 7.88
C LEU A 130 -17.64 -15.82 7.48
N PRO A 131 -17.29 -16.68 6.51
CA PRO A 131 -18.15 -17.80 6.16
C PRO A 131 -18.16 -18.83 7.31
N ALA A 132 -18.99 -18.58 8.30
CA ALA A 132 -19.14 -19.46 9.47
C ALA A 132 -19.71 -20.83 9.10
N GLY A 133 -20.29 -20.96 7.91
CA GLY A 133 -20.90 -22.19 7.44
C GLY A 133 -19.94 -23.36 7.22
N HIS A 134 -18.67 -23.07 6.93
CA HIS A 134 -17.69 -24.14 6.65
C HIS A 134 -17.32 -24.96 7.88
N ALA A 135 -17.23 -24.35 9.04
CA ALA A 135 -16.93 -25.07 10.27
C ALA A 135 -18.12 -25.95 10.72
N ALA A 136 -19.33 -25.42 10.59
CA ALA A 136 -20.55 -26.16 10.96
C ALA A 136 -20.82 -27.35 10.03
N ASP A 137 -20.58 -27.17 8.72
CA ASP A 137 -20.75 -28.25 7.75
C ASP A 137 -19.70 -29.34 7.94
N HIS A 138 -18.52 -29.02 8.39
CA HIS A 138 -17.48 -30.00 8.68
C HIS A 138 -17.81 -30.85 9.90
N GLU A 139 -18.36 -30.27 10.94
CA GLU A 139 -18.83 -31.00 12.11
C GLU A 139 -19.98 -31.93 11.78
N ARG A 140 -20.90 -31.53 10.92
CA ARG A 140 -22.01 -32.36 10.50
C ARG A 140 -21.61 -33.58 9.67
N GLN A 141 -20.54 -33.48 8.90
CA GLN A 141 -20.03 -34.58 8.09
C GLN A 141 -19.33 -35.65 8.92
N TYR A 142 -18.80 -35.29 10.07
CA TYR A 142 -18.10 -36.23 10.96
C TYR A 142 -18.90 -36.63 12.21
N GLY A 143 -20.12 -36.11 12.36
CA GLY A 143 -20.97 -36.32 13.52
C GLY A 143 -21.98 -37.48 13.41
N THR A 144 -21.75 -38.39 12.49
CA THR A 144 -22.61 -39.59 12.37
C THR A 144 -21.89 -40.86 12.80
#